data_fe619c66b1f9b57b34c72b6944b0cebf
#
_entry.id   fe619c66b1f9b57b34c72b6944b0cebf
#
_cell.length_a   1.000
_cell.length_b   1.000
_cell.length_c   1.000
_cell.angle_alpha   90.00
_cell.angle_beta   90.00
_cell.angle_gamma   90.00
#
_symmetry.space_group_name_H-M   'P 1'
#
loop_
_entity.id
_entity.type
_entity.pdbx_description
1 polymer ?
#
loop_
_entity_poly.entity_id
_entity_poly.type
_entity_poly.pdbx_seq_one_letter_code
_entity_poly.pdbx_strand_id
1 'polypeptide(L)'
;MIVNVGRSSGVFLITALQKPTSDSIPADIKAQLCTRIALKIADDPASIVVLGNGNASKLGEREIIIRTLGEEKGYSYTIDHKVVMENIKDSIIYKKEEIPPKKEELTIKDILDLL
;
A
#
# COMPACT_ATOMS: atom_id res chain seq x y z
N MET A 1 6.96 -18.07 -2.14
CA MET A 1 6.68 -16.70 -1.71
C MET A 1 5.26 -16.32 -2.09
N ILE A 2 4.45 -15.75 -1.18
CA ILE A 2 3.01 -15.44 -1.37
C ILE A 2 2.75 -14.65 -2.65
N VAL A 3 3.59 -13.68 -2.97
CA VAL A 3 3.40 -12.82 -4.14
C VAL A 3 3.43 -13.59 -5.45
N ASN A 4 4.26 -14.61 -5.55
CA ASN A 4 4.35 -15.45 -6.76
C ASN A 4 3.30 -16.55 -6.78
N VAL A 5 3.14 -17.26 -5.68
CA VAL A 5 2.23 -18.41 -5.58
C VAL A 5 0.78 -17.95 -5.42
N GLY A 6 0.57 -16.83 -4.74
CA GLY A 6 -0.76 -16.26 -4.50
C GLY A 6 -1.47 -15.81 -5.77
N ARG A 7 -0.74 -15.35 -6.79
CA ARG A 7 -1.33 -14.90 -8.07
C ARG A 7 -2.15 -16.00 -8.75
N SER A 8 -1.64 -17.20 -8.79
CA SER A 8 -2.36 -18.34 -9.38
C SER A 8 -3.56 -18.79 -8.56
N SER A 9 -3.57 -18.48 -7.27
CA SER A 9 -4.66 -18.80 -6.33
C SER A 9 -5.66 -17.66 -6.14
N GLY A 10 -5.52 -16.55 -6.89
CA GLY A 10 -6.40 -15.40 -6.76
C GLY A 10 -6.17 -14.55 -5.50
N VAL A 11 -5.00 -14.64 -4.89
CA VAL A 11 -4.61 -13.82 -3.74
C VAL A 11 -3.97 -12.52 -4.23
N PHE A 12 -4.48 -11.39 -3.75
CA PHE A 12 -3.95 -10.07 -4.03
C PHE A 12 -3.31 -9.48 -2.77
N LEU A 13 -2.15 -8.86 -2.92
CA LEU A 13 -1.45 -8.18 -1.85
C LEU A 13 -1.47 -6.68 -2.09
N ILE A 14 -1.99 -5.92 -1.11
CA ILE A 14 -1.92 -4.47 -1.07
C ILE A 14 -1.10 -4.08 0.16
N THR A 15 -0.02 -3.35 -0.05
CA THR A 15 0.86 -2.87 1.01
C THR A 15 0.88 -1.35 1.00
N ALA A 16 0.63 -0.73 2.14
CA ALA A 16 0.69 0.72 2.31
C ALA A 16 1.75 1.09 3.35
N LEU A 17 2.58 2.07 3.03
CA LEU A 17 3.67 2.55 3.87
C LEU A 17 3.66 4.07 3.94
N GLN A 18 3.89 4.63 5.12
CA GLN A 18 4.00 6.09 5.29
C GLN A 18 5.40 6.59 4.95
N LYS A 19 6.43 5.86 5.37
CA LYS A 19 7.84 6.19 5.10
C LYS A 19 8.55 4.98 4.50
N PRO A 20 8.63 4.89 3.18
CA PRO A 20 9.33 3.80 2.53
C PRO A 20 10.85 3.95 2.73
N THR A 21 11.46 2.89 3.22
CA THR A 21 12.91 2.74 3.31
C THR A 21 13.33 1.46 2.61
N SER A 22 14.61 1.35 2.25
CA SER A 22 15.15 0.11 1.67
C SER A 22 14.96 -1.10 2.59
N ASP A 23 14.95 -0.86 3.90
CA ASP A 23 14.78 -1.91 4.90
C ASP A 23 13.31 -2.31 5.11
N SER A 24 12.38 -1.38 4.85
CA SER A 24 10.95 -1.66 5.00
C SER A 24 10.36 -2.52 3.88
N ILE A 25 10.96 -2.47 2.70
CA ILE A 25 10.56 -3.30 1.56
C ILE A 25 11.80 -3.96 0.98
N PRO A 26 12.04 -5.24 1.25
CA PRO A 26 13.11 -6.00 0.62
C PRO A 26 13.06 -5.94 -0.91
N ALA A 27 14.23 -5.92 -1.54
CA ALA A 27 14.34 -5.69 -2.98
C ALA A 27 13.64 -6.78 -3.82
N ASP A 28 13.64 -8.01 -3.34
CA ASP A 28 12.97 -9.14 -3.98
C ASP A 28 11.44 -9.01 -3.96
N ILE A 29 10.86 -8.49 -2.88
CA ILE A 29 9.43 -8.19 -2.80
C ILE A 29 9.10 -6.99 -3.67
N LYS A 30 9.90 -5.94 -3.60
CA LYS A 30 9.72 -4.74 -4.43
C LYS A 30 9.72 -5.06 -5.92
N ALA A 31 10.57 -5.99 -6.35
CA ALA A 31 10.63 -6.43 -7.74
C ALA A 31 9.33 -7.10 -8.22
N GLN A 32 8.56 -7.69 -7.32
CA GLN A 32 7.31 -8.39 -7.64
C GLN A 32 6.06 -7.53 -7.51
N LEU A 33 6.18 -6.38 -6.87
CA LEU A 33 5.11 -5.38 -6.79
C LEU A 33 5.12 -4.54 -8.08
N CYS A 34 4.43 -5.02 -9.10
CA CYS A 34 4.43 -4.41 -10.42
C CYS A 34 3.73 -3.05 -10.46
N THR A 35 2.68 -2.89 -9.67
CA THR A 35 1.94 -1.63 -9.56
C THR A 35 2.33 -0.91 -8.28
N ARG A 36 2.77 0.33 -8.41
CA ARG A 36 3.14 1.17 -7.28
C ARG A 36 2.43 2.51 -7.40
N ILE A 37 1.85 2.96 -6.32
CA ILE A 37 1.19 4.27 -6.24
C ILE A 37 1.95 5.09 -5.22
N ALA A 38 2.48 6.22 -5.66
CA ALA A 38 3.16 7.17 -4.79
C ALA A 38 2.33 8.44 -4.65
N LEU A 39 2.05 8.81 -3.41
CA LEU A 39 1.60 10.14 -3.06
C LEU A 39 2.83 11.02 -2.81
N LYS A 40 2.62 12.30 -2.49
CA LYS A 40 3.73 13.18 -2.14
C LYS A 40 4.60 12.58 -1.02
N ILE A 41 5.88 12.46 -1.30
CA ILE A 41 6.90 11.98 -0.37
C ILE A 41 7.82 13.16 -0.03
N ALA A 42 8.23 13.26 1.23
CA ALA A 42 8.96 14.43 1.71
C ALA A 42 10.38 14.57 1.12
N ASP A 43 11.01 13.46 0.75
CA ASP A 43 12.39 13.46 0.30
C ASP A 43 12.64 12.56 -0.93
N ASP A 44 13.70 12.85 -1.66
CA ASP A 44 14.09 12.09 -2.85
C ASP A 44 14.51 10.64 -2.55
N PRO A 45 15.26 10.33 -1.47
CA PRO A 45 15.61 8.95 -1.15
C PRO A 45 14.39 8.03 -1.00
N ALA A 46 13.35 8.48 -0.30
CA ALA A 46 12.13 7.71 -0.15
C ALA A 46 11.38 7.55 -1.49
N SER A 47 11.37 8.60 -2.32
CA SER A 47 10.82 8.51 -3.69
C SER A 47 11.55 7.48 -4.55
N ILE A 48 12.87 7.44 -4.46
CA ILE A 48 13.69 6.46 -5.18
C ILE A 48 13.37 5.02 -4.75
N VAL A 49 13.13 4.80 -3.47
CA VAL A 49 12.74 3.46 -2.97
C VAL A 49 11.43 2.98 -3.63
N VAL A 50 10.45 3.86 -3.79
CA VAL A 50 9.14 3.51 -4.35
C VAL A 50 9.15 3.49 -5.88
N LEU A 51 9.61 4.57 -6.50
CA LEU A 51 9.49 4.78 -7.93
C LEU A 51 10.79 4.48 -8.69
N GLY A 52 11.94 4.42 -8.02
CA GLY A 52 13.24 4.36 -8.66
C GLY A 52 13.75 5.73 -9.14
N ASN A 53 13.03 6.81 -8.84
CA ASN A 53 13.41 8.20 -9.17
C ASN A 53 12.84 9.17 -8.13
N GLY A 54 13.23 10.45 -8.20
CA GLY A 54 12.81 11.50 -7.25
C GLY A 54 11.47 12.17 -7.58
N ASN A 55 10.66 11.63 -8.48
CA ASN A 55 9.47 12.33 -8.95
C ASN A 55 8.37 12.49 -7.88
N ALA A 56 8.26 11.56 -6.93
CA ALA A 56 7.25 11.65 -5.88
C ALA A 56 7.51 12.79 -4.87
N SER A 57 8.75 13.23 -4.70
CA SER A 57 9.06 14.39 -3.85
C SER A 57 8.58 15.71 -4.43
N LYS A 58 8.41 15.76 -5.75
CA LYS A 58 8.00 16.96 -6.51
C LYS A 58 6.48 17.07 -6.66
N LEU A 59 5.71 16.09 -6.18
CA LEU A 59 4.25 16.11 -6.28
C LEU A 59 3.65 17.23 -5.46
N GLY A 60 2.60 17.85 -6.02
CA GLY A 60 1.75 18.79 -5.32
C GLY A 60 0.74 18.11 -4.41
N GLU A 61 -0.17 18.92 -3.85
CA GLU A 61 -1.24 18.41 -3.00
C GLU A 61 -2.20 17.53 -3.81
N ARG A 62 -2.48 16.34 -3.31
CA ARG A 62 -3.34 15.33 -3.93
C ARG A 62 -2.86 14.79 -5.28
N GLU A 63 -1.72 15.23 -5.78
CA GLU A 63 -1.12 14.57 -6.94
C GLU A 63 -0.59 13.19 -6.57
N ILE A 64 -0.74 12.25 -7.48
CA ILE A 64 -0.24 10.88 -7.35
C ILE A 64 0.53 10.50 -8.61
N ILE A 65 1.45 9.57 -8.44
CA ILE A 65 2.09 8.87 -9.55
C ILE A 65 1.73 7.39 -9.46
N ILE A 66 1.19 6.86 -10.53
CA ILE A 66 0.96 5.42 -10.68
C ILE A 66 2.03 4.89 -11.61
N ARG A 67 2.83 3.96 -11.12
CA ARG A 67 3.86 3.28 -11.88
C ARG A 67 3.46 1.83 -12.12
N THR A 68 3.38 1.48 -13.39
CA THR A 68 3.22 0.10 -13.88
C THR A 68 4.39 -0.20 -14.83
N LEU A 69 4.17 -0.23 -16.12
CA LEU A 69 5.22 -0.27 -17.16
C LEU A 69 5.81 1.12 -17.39
N GLY A 70 5.03 2.18 -17.21
CA GLY A 70 5.41 3.57 -17.25
C GLY A 70 4.91 4.33 -16.03
N GLU A 71 5.11 5.63 -15.99
CA GLU A 71 4.61 6.51 -14.94
C GLU A 71 3.48 7.38 -15.48
N GLU A 72 2.37 7.39 -14.79
CA GLU A 72 1.22 8.24 -15.06
C GLU A 72 0.94 9.11 -13.85
N LYS A 73 0.70 10.40 -14.10
CA LYS A 73 0.26 11.34 -13.06
C LYS A 73 -1.26 11.38 -13.00
N GLY A 74 -1.77 11.48 -11.79
CA GLY A 74 -3.19 11.64 -11.53
C GLY A 74 -3.42 12.45 -10.26
N TYR A 75 -4.67 12.48 -9.84
CA TYR A 75 -5.07 13.16 -8.61
C TYR A 75 -5.84 12.18 -7.72
N SER A 76 -5.53 12.20 -6.44
CA SER A 76 -6.31 11.49 -5.44
C SER A 76 -7.56 12.28 -5.05
N TYR A 77 -8.62 11.56 -4.69
CA TYR A 77 -9.82 12.18 -4.16
C TYR A 77 -9.62 12.66 -2.72
N THR A 78 -10.31 13.73 -2.36
CA THR A 78 -10.45 14.07 -0.94
C THR A 78 -11.43 13.09 -0.32
N ILE A 79 -10.99 12.40 0.72
CA ILE A 79 -11.84 11.47 1.45
C ILE A 79 -12.60 12.24 2.51
N ASP A 80 -13.92 12.33 2.35
CA ASP A 80 -14.81 12.74 3.42
C ASP A 80 -15.29 11.51 4.18
N HIS A 81 -14.91 11.42 5.44
CA HIS A 81 -15.26 10.30 6.31
C HIS A 81 -16.77 10.06 6.38
N LYS A 82 -17.57 11.12 6.36
CA LYS A 82 -19.03 11.01 6.37
C LYS A 82 -19.56 10.33 5.11
N VAL A 83 -19.06 10.75 3.94
CA VAL A 83 -19.46 10.16 2.65
C VAL A 83 -19.06 8.70 2.58
N VAL A 84 -17.86 8.35 3.03
CA VAL A 84 -17.40 6.94 3.08
C VAL A 84 -18.31 6.12 3.98
N MET A 85 -18.58 6.59 5.20
CA MET A 85 -19.45 5.87 6.15
C MET A 85 -20.87 5.69 5.61
N GLU A 86 -21.40 6.68 4.91
CA GLU A 86 -22.71 6.61 4.30
C GLU A 86 -22.77 5.58 3.17
N ASN A 87 -21.74 5.51 2.34
CA ASN A 87 -21.65 4.54 1.24
C ASN A 87 -21.47 3.11 1.70
N ILE A 88 -20.84 2.87 2.84
CA ILE A 88 -20.56 1.50 3.34
C ILE A 88 -21.49 1.04 4.45
N LYS A 89 -22.41 1.89 4.94
CA LYS A 89 -23.27 1.59 6.11
C LYS A 89 -24.00 0.28 5.97
N ASP A 90 -24.48 -0.07 4.77
CA ASP A 90 -25.21 -1.30 4.50
C ASP A 90 -24.30 -2.52 4.38
N SER A 91 -23.01 -2.28 4.23
CA SER A 91 -21.96 -3.32 4.13
C SER A 91 -21.26 -3.59 5.45
N ILE A 92 -21.51 -2.74 6.47
CA ILE A 92 -20.92 -2.90 7.79
C ILE A 92 -21.65 -4.01 8.55
N ILE A 93 -20.93 -5.10 8.78
CA ILE A 93 -21.43 -6.21 9.61
C ILE A 93 -20.87 -6.01 11.00
N TYR A 94 -21.73 -5.56 11.92
CA TYR A 94 -21.39 -5.55 13.34
C TYR A 94 -21.52 -6.97 13.89
N LYS A 95 -20.43 -7.70 13.97
CA LYS A 95 -20.40 -8.91 14.78
C LYS A 95 -20.41 -8.50 16.25
N LYS A 96 -21.49 -8.85 16.92
CA LYS A 96 -21.66 -8.68 18.37
C LYS A 96 -20.89 -9.75 19.16
N GLU A 97 -19.82 -10.28 18.59
CA GLU A 97 -19.00 -11.31 19.20
C GLU A 97 -17.72 -10.67 19.73
N GLU A 98 -17.35 -11.15 20.90
CA GLU A 98 -16.18 -10.78 21.70
C GLU A 98 -15.00 -10.39 20.80
N ILE A 99 -14.48 -9.18 21.03
CA ILE A 99 -13.22 -8.75 20.41
C ILE A 99 -12.19 -9.79 20.83
N PRO A 100 -11.68 -10.61 19.89
CA PRO A 100 -10.62 -11.53 20.23
C PRO A 100 -9.45 -10.72 20.80
N PRO A 101 -8.70 -11.24 21.78
CA PRO A 101 -7.55 -10.54 22.32
C PRO A 101 -6.70 -10.07 21.15
N LYS A 102 -6.23 -8.80 21.20
CA LYS A 102 -5.40 -8.18 20.17
C LYS A 102 -4.48 -9.24 19.56
N LYS A 103 -4.76 -9.63 18.34
CA LYS A 103 -3.76 -10.33 17.56
C LYS A 103 -2.60 -9.36 17.46
N GLU A 104 -1.43 -9.81 17.86
CA GLU A 104 -0.20 -9.08 17.64
C GLU A 104 -0.21 -8.60 16.18
N GLU A 105 0.07 -7.33 15.98
CA GLU A 105 0.14 -6.78 14.62
C GLU A 105 1.16 -7.61 13.85
N LEU A 106 0.68 -8.36 12.88
CA LEU A 106 1.53 -9.13 12.00
C LEU A 106 2.38 -8.14 11.20
N THR A 107 3.67 -8.13 11.46
CA THR A 107 4.63 -7.38 10.65
C THR A 107 4.83 -8.09 9.31
N ILE A 108 5.33 -7.36 8.31
CA ILE A 108 5.69 -7.96 7.02
C ILE A 108 6.67 -9.12 7.23
N LYS A 109 7.58 -8.99 8.21
CA LYS A 109 8.53 -10.03 8.59
C LYS A 109 7.81 -11.30 9.09
N ASP A 110 6.79 -11.16 9.92
CA ASP A 110 6.01 -12.30 10.44
C ASP A 110 5.28 -13.03 9.31
N ILE A 111 4.77 -12.30 8.32
CA ILE A 111 4.16 -12.87 7.11
C ILE A 111 5.20 -13.62 6.27
N LEU A 112 6.42 -13.08 6.15
CA LEU A 112 7.51 -13.71 5.42
C LEU A 112 8.02 -14.98 6.12
N ASP A 113 8.06 -15.02 7.44
CA ASP A 113 8.48 -16.17 8.23
C ASP A 113 7.46 -17.31 8.17
N LEU A 114 6.19 -17.03 7.82
CA LEU A 114 5.15 -18.04 7.56
C LEU A 114 5.28 -18.72 6.18
N LEU A 115 6.18 -18.26 5.37
CA LEU A 115 6.45 -18.75 4.02
C LEU A 115 7.68 -19.63 4.01
#